data_26cec245e06246caf14a16579ed589be
#
_entry.id   26cec245e06246caf14a16579ed589be
#
_cell.length_a   1.000
_cell.length_b   1.000
_cell.length_c   1.000
_cell.angle_alpha   90.00
_cell.angle_beta   90.00
_cell.angle_gamma   90.00
#
_symmetry.space_group_name_H-M   'P 1'
#
loop_
_entity.id
_entity.type
_entity.pdbx_description
1 polymer ?
#
loop_
_entity_poly.entity_id
_entity_poly.type
_entity_poly.pdbx_seq_one_letter_code
_entity_poly.pdbx_strand_id
1 'polypeptide(L)'
;MKKTTYLFWSVILLTFITCSDTFTEVTPDGSNADSYFNTEAEYQSALIGAYDLLQATFWNTLTSVVASDDYAAGGDSFNLDQPTLQNVNQMIHTPNDENQLREIWGLMYAGFNRANYILEFKDKTDFAGKEEILSLIHI
;
A
#
# COMPACT_ATOMS: atom_id res chain seq x y z
N MET A 1 -10.86 -59.99 16.91
CA MET A 1 -11.78 -58.90 16.53
C MET A 1 -11.73 -57.67 17.50
N LYS A 2 -11.74 -57.84 18.81
CA LYS A 2 -11.73 -56.68 19.76
C LYS A 2 -10.44 -55.83 19.67
N LYS A 3 -9.24 -56.45 19.48
CA LYS A 3 -7.96 -55.72 19.40
C LYS A 3 -7.83 -54.82 18.16
N THR A 4 -8.37 -55.22 17.04
CA THR A 4 -8.38 -54.43 15.80
C THR A 4 -9.31 -53.22 15.92
N THR A 5 -10.42 -53.35 16.65
CA THR A 5 -11.37 -52.27 16.90
C THR A 5 -10.75 -51.17 17.78
N TYR A 6 -9.99 -51.54 18.81
CA TYR A 6 -9.28 -50.56 19.65
C TYR A 6 -8.17 -49.83 18.90
N LEU A 7 -7.46 -50.51 18.00
CA LEU A 7 -6.45 -49.88 17.16
C LEU A 7 -7.05 -48.84 16.23
N PHE A 8 -8.19 -49.17 15.62
CA PHE A 8 -8.91 -48.25 14.73
C PHE A 8 -9.40 -47.00 15.47
N TRP A 9 -9.96 -47.14 16.66
CA TRP A 9 -10.39 -46.03 17.50
C TRP A 9 -9.23 -45.17 17.98
N SER A 10 -8.06 -45.77 18.28
CA SER A 10 -6.85 -45.07 18.70
C SER A 10 -6.29 -44.21 17.54
N VAL A 11 -6.31 -44.69 16.29
CA VAL A 11 -5.88 -43.92 15.11
C VAL A 11 -6.80 -42.74 14.84
N ILE A 12 -8.12 -42.93 14.97
CA ILE A 12 -9.10 -41.83 14.82
C ILE A 12 -8.89 -40.75 15.89
N LEU A 13 -8.62 -41.16 17.13
CA LEU A 13 -8.40 -40.18 18.23
C LEU A 13 -7.13 -39.35 18.01
N LEU A 14 -6.09 -39.91 17.41
CA LEU A 14 -4.83 -39.23 17.10
C LEU A 14 -4.95 -38.19 15.97
N THR A 15 -5.95 -38.33 15.09
CA THR A 15 -6.14 -37.38 13.97
C THR A 15 -6.82 -36.06 14.41
N PHE A 16 -7.39 -36.00 15.59
CA PHE A 16 -8.02 -34.77 16.10
C PHE A 16 -7.08 -33.85 16.89
N ILE A 17 -5.83 -34.25 17.11
CA ILE A 17 -4.89 -33.48 17.96
C ILE A 17 -3.97 -32.54 17.11
N THR A 18 -4.06 -32.58 15.79
CA THR A 18 -3.03 -31.97 14.90
C THR A 18 -3.33 -30.55 14.39
N CYS A 19 -4.42 -29.91 14.81
CA CYS A 19 -4.69 -28.50 14.47
C CYS A 19 -4.62 -27.66 15.75
N SER A 20 -3.42 -27.22 16.11
CA SER A 20 -3.25 -26.10 17.04
C SER A 20 -2.94 -24.86 16.20
N ASP A 21 -3.73 -23.82 16.34
CA ASP A 21 -3.55 -22.55 15.61
C ASP A 21 -2.18 -21.92 15.87
N THR A 22 -1.57 -22.23 17.00
CA THR A 22 -0.22 -21.81 17.39
C THR A 22 0.91 -22.29 16.47
N PHE A 23 0.68 -23.34 15.67
CA PHE A 23 1.69 -23.83 14.71
C PHE A 23 1.77 -22.95 13.45
N THR A 24 0.71 -22.23 13.14
CA THR A 24 0.60 -21.38 11.93
C THR A 24 0.83 -19.91 12.24
N GLU A 25 0.86 -19.50 13.51
CA GLU A 25 1.19 -18.14 13.91
C GLU A 25 2.70 -17.92 13.84
N VAL A 26 3.14 -17.42 12.69
CA VAL A 26 4.48 -16.84 12.56
C VAL A 26 4.41 -15.40 13.04
N THR A 27 5.08 -15.11 14.16
CA THR A 27 5.27 -13.73 14.59
C THR A 27 6.05 -13.00 13.51
N PRO A 28 5.49 -11.95 12.87
CA PRO A 28 6.21 -11.25 11.83
C PRO A 28 7.47 -10.62 12.40
N ASP A 29 8.59 -10.81 11.69
CA ASP A 29 9.84 -10.11 11.99
C ASP A 29 9.67 -8.64 11.61
N GLY A 30 9.46 -7.79 12.60
CA GLY A 30 9.32 -6.35 12.42
C GLY A 30 8.05 -5.76 13.03
N SER A 31 7.88 -4.46 12.86
CA SER A 31 6.71 -3.73 13.33
C SER A 31 5.50 -4.07 12.44
N ASN A 32 4.47 -4.64 13.02
CA ASN A 32 3.16 -4.75 12.39
C ASN A 32 2.24 -3.61 12.87
N ALA A 33 1.11 -3.41 12.22
CA ALA A 33 0.17 -2.36 12.58
C ALA A 33 -0.31 -2.45 14.04
N ASP A 34 -0.49 -3.67 14.56
CA ASP A 34 -0.93 -3.88 15.95
C ASP A 34 0.15 -3.53 16.98
N SER A 35 1.43 -3.70 16.61
CA SER A 35 2.57 -3.36 17.48
C SER A 35 3.09 -1.93 17.27
N TYR A 36 2.61 -1.22 16.25
CA TYR A 36 2.90 0.17 15.94
C TYR A 36 1.83 1.11 16.53
N PHE A 37 1.97 2.39 16.42
CA PHE A 37 1.03 3.40 16.91
C PHE A 37 0.84 3.41 18.43
N ASN A 38 1.94 3.21 19.20
CA ASN A 38 1.92 3.26 20.66
C ASN A 38 2.44 4.59 21.23
N THR A 39 3.13 5.38 20.41
CA THR A 39 3.77 6.63 20.79
C THR A 39 3.49 7.74 19.79
N GLU A 40 3.53 9.00 20.24
CA GLU A 40 3.44 10.17 19.37
C GLU A 40 4.47 10.13 18.22
N ALA A 41 5.70 9.72 18.51
CA ALA A 41 6.77 9.62 17.51
C ALA A 41 6.44 8.64 16.37
N GLU A 42 5.72 7.57 16.67
CA GLU A 42 5.27 6.61 15.66
C GLU A 42 4.17 7.18 14.78
N TYR A 43 3.23 7.96 15.34
CA TYR A 43 2.22 8.68 14.55
C TYR A 43 2.87 9.73 13.66
N GLN A 44 3.83 10.50 14.18
CA GLN A 44 4.58 11.47 13.38
C GLN A 44 5.37 10.80 12.25
N SER A 45 6.02 9.67 12.53
CA SER A 45 6.75 8.91 11.53
C SER A 45 5.82 8.35 10.44
N ALA A 46 4.64 7.88 10.82
CA ALA A 46 3.63 7.40 9.88
C ALA A 46 3.10 8.55 9.00
N LEU A 47 2.86 9.73 9.60
CA LEU A 47 2.44 10.94 8.87
C LEU A 47 3.51 11.35 7.85
N ILE A 48 4.76 11.44 8.26
CA ILE A 48 5.89 11.73 7.34
C ILE A 48 5.92 10.70 6.23
N GLY A 49 5.76 9.42 6.54
CA GLY A 49 5.71 8.35 5.54
C GLY A 49 4.53 8.45 4.57
N ALA A 50 3.40 9.02 4.96
CA ALA A 50 2.29 9.30 4.05
C ALA A 50 2.61 10.49 3.13
N TYR A 51 3.18 11.56 3.67
CA TYR A 51 3.60 12.73 2.90
C TYR A 51 4.79 12.47 1.97
N ASP A 52 5.66 11.52 2.31
CA ASP A 52 6.84 11.15 1.50
C ASP A 52 6.46 10.81 0.04
N LEU A 53 5.28 10.23 -0.17
CA LEU A 53 4.79 9.90 -1.50
C LEU A 53 4.47 11.13 -2.37
N LEU A 54 4.29 12.31 -1.76
CA LEU A 54 4.10 13.56 -2.49
C LEU A 54 5.38 14.02 -3.21
N GLN A 55 6.55 13.47 -2.88
CA GLN A 55 7.78 13.73 -3.63
C GLN A 55 7.67 13.24 -5.09
N ALA A 56 6.78 12.30 -5.34
CA ALA A 56 6.47 11.84 -6.70
C ALA A 56 5.63 12.82 -7.54
N THR A 57 5.34 14.02 -7.04
CA THR A 57 4.66 15.10 -7.80
C THR A 57 5.35 15.44 -9.12
N PHE A 58 6.62 15.12 -9.27
CA PHE A 58 7.33 15.29 -10.54
C PHE A 58 6.61 14.61 -11.70
N TRP A 59 6.20 13.36 -11.54
CA TRP A 59 5.45 12.62 -12.57
C TRP A 59 4.10 13.24 -12.88
N ASN A 60 3.40 13.71 -11.84
CA ASN A 60 2.14 14.42 -11.98
C ASN A 60 2.29 15.71 -12.76
N THR A 61 3.29 16.50 -12.41
CA THR A 61 3.59 17.77 -13.07
C THR A 61 3.99 17.53 -14.51
N LEU A 62 4.89 16.60 -14.78
CA LEU A 62 5.34 16.26 -16.12
C LEU A 62 4.17 15.79 -17.00
N THR A 63 3.32 14.91 -16.50
CA THR A 63 2.17 14.41 -17.23
C THR A 63 1.15 15.52 -17.50
N SER A 64 0.90 16.40 -16.54
CA SER A 64 -0.01 17.54 -16.70
C SER A 64 0.50 18.55 -17.73
N VAL A 65 1.80 18.83 -17.71
CA VAL A 65 2.44 19.74 -18.66
C VAL A 65 2.38 19.20 -20.08
N VAL A 66 2.64 17.90 -20.25
CA VAL A 66 2.57 17.24 -21.56
C VAL A 66 1.14 17.11 -22.07
N ALA A 67 0.15 16.98 -21.16
CA ALA A 67 -1.27 16.96 -21.53
C ALA A 67 -1.83 18.36 -21.89
N SER A 68 -1.08 19.43 -21.57
CA SER A 68 -1.49 20.78 -21.92
C SER A 68 -1.08 21.16 -23.35
N ASP A 69 -1.64 22.26 -23.85
CA ASP A 69 -1.27 22.80 -25.15
C ASP A 69 0.09 23.53 -25.15
N ASP A 70 0.70 23.73 -23.98
CA ASP A 70 1.91 24.52 -23.82
C ASP A 70 3.18 23.77 -24.19
N TYR A 71 3.15 22.42 -24.09
CA TYR A 71 4.32 21.58 -24.31
C TYR A 71 3.98 20.36 -25.13
N ALA A 72 4.91 19.96 -25.99
CA ALA A 72 4.83 18.71 -26.73
C ALA A 72 5.76 17.66 -26.11
N ALA A 73 5.31 16.42 -26.05
CA ALA A 73 6.20 15.30 -25.77
C ALA A 73 7.21 15.18 -26.90
N GLY A 74 8.50 15.20 -26.57
CA GLY A 74 9.60 15.08 -27.54
C GLY A 74 9.61 13.71 -28.23
N GLY A 75 10.55 13.58 -29.17
CA GLY A 75 10.72 12.39 -30.00
C GLY A 75 10.12 12.57 -31.40
N ASP A 76 10.47 11.66 -32.29
CA ASP A 76 9.88 11.61 -33.63
C ASP A 76 9.02 10.33 -33.78
N SER A 77 8.30 10.22 -34.90
CA SER A 77 7.43 9.08 -35.18
C SER A 77 8.17 7.74 -35.36
N PHE A 78 9.49 7.76 -35.43
CA PHE A 78 10.33 6.58 -35.62
C PHE A 78 11.12 6.20 -34.35
N ASN A 79 11.37 7.18 -33.46
CA ASN A 79 12.10 6.99 -32.20
C ASN A 79 11.23 7.42 -31.03
N LEU A 80 10.37 6.53 -30.58
CA LEU A 80 9.46 6.75 -29.46
C LEU A 80 10.24 6.52 -28.14
N ASP A 81 10.88 7.53 -27.60
CA ASP A 81 11.59 7.44 -26.32
C ASP A 81 10.63 7.27 -25.13
N GLN A 82 9.49 7.95 -25.20
CA GLN A 82 8.48 7.96 -24.14
C GLN A 82 7.07 7.82 -24.76
N PRO A 83 6.69 6.62 -25.26
CA PRO A 83 5.43 6.42 -25.97
C PRO A 83 4.20 6.84 -25.14
N THR A 84 4.21 6.55 -23.83
CA THR A 84 3.12 6.90 -22.93
C THR A 84 2.90 8.41 -22.86
N LEU A 85 3.96 9.20 -22.73
CA LEU A 85 3.85 10.66 -22.71
C LEU A 85 3.39 11.22 -24.05
N GLN A 86 3.83 10.62 -25.16
CA GLN A 86 3.36 11.01 -26.50
C GLN A 86 1.88 10.69 -26.69
N ASN A 87 1.41 9.53 -26.19
CA ASN A 87 0.01 9.18 -26.22
C ASN A 87 -0.85 10.12 -25.34
N VAL A 88 -0.34 10.53 -24.19
CA VAL A 88 -0.98 11.54 -23.34
C VAL A 88 -1.05 12.89 -24.06
N ASN A 89 0.03 13.34 -24.66
CA ASN A 89 0.07 14.60 -25.43
C ASN A 89 -0.93 14.62 -26.58
N GLN A 90 -1.11 13.49 -27.26
CA GLN A 90 -2.05 13.35 -28.38
C GLN A 90 -3.48 13.00 -27.93
N MET A 91 -3.73 12.84 -26.63
CA MET A 91 -5.01 12.42 -26.05
C MET A 91 -5.51 11.07 -26.56
N ILE A 92 -4.60 10.17 -26.93
CA ILE A 92 -4.90 8.80 -27.41
C ILE A 92 -4.46 7.70 -26.44
N HIS A 93 -4.12 8.08 -25.22
CA HIS A 93 -3.71 7.12 -24.18
C HIS A 93 -4.83 6.12 -23.88
N THR A 94 -4.43 4.92 -23.51
CA THR A 94 -5.32 3.79 -23.21
C THR A 94 -4.99 3.22 -21.84
N PRO A 95 -5.83 2.35 -21.25
CA PRO A 95 -5.50 1.65 -20.00
C PRO A 95 -4.23 0.79 -20.06
N ASN A 96 -3.72 0.52 -21.25
CA ASN A 96 -2.49 -0.23 -21.48
C ASN A 96 -1.22 0.66 -21.50
N ASP A 97 -1.37 1.96 -21.45
CA ASP A 97 -0.26 2.91 -21.33
C ASP A 97 0.25 2.89 -19.88
N GLU A 98 1.16 1.97 -19.62
CA GLU A 98 1.46 1.53 -18.26
C GLU A 98 2.35 2.48 -17.47
N ASN A 99 3.38 3.04 -18.03
CA ASN A 99 4.47 3.67 -17.28
C ASN A 99 4.03 4.77 -16.29
N GLN A 100 4.02 6.03 -16.71
CA GLN A 100 3.82 7.17 -15.82
C GLN A 100 2.42 7.25 -15.22
N LEU A 101 1.38 6.90 -15.99
CA LEU A 101 0.00 6.95 -15.49
C LEU A 101 -0.25 5.91 -14.40
N ARG A 102 0.27 4.69 -14.59
CA ARG A 102 0.18 3.64 -13.57
C ARG A 102 0.99 4.00 -12.33
N GLU A 103 2.16 4.60 -12.50
CA GLU A 103 3.01 5.01 -11.39
C GLU A 103 2.34 6.10 -10.56
N ILE A 104 1.78 7.13 -11.18
CA ILE A 104 1.00 8.18 -10.51
C ILE A 104 -0.17 7.56 -9.74
N TRP A 105 -0.94 6.70 -10.38
CA TRP A 105 -2.06 6.00 -9.75
C TRP A 105 -1.60 5.20 -8.53
N GLY A 106 -0.58 4.37 -8.70
CA GLY A 106 -0.02 3.53 -7.62
C GLY A 106 0.46 4.35 -6.43
N LEU A 107 1.17 5.46 -6.68
CA LEU A 107 1.68 6.34 -5.64
C LEU A 107 0.55 7.06 -4.90
N MET A 108 -0.47 7.56 -5.60
CA MET A 108 -1.61 8.22 -4.97
C MET A 108 -2.39 7.25 -4.07
N TYR A 109 -2.67 6.03 -4.56
CA TYR A 109 -3.35 5.02 -3.74
C TYR A 109 -2.49 4.51 -2.58
N ALA A 110 -1.17 4.44 -2.74
CA ALA A 110 -0.28 4.13 -1.62
C ALA A 110 -0.34 5.23 -0.55
N GLY A 111 -0.44 6.51 -0.95
CA GLY A 111 -0.66 7.63 -0.03
C GLY A 111 -1.97 7.52 0.74
N PHE A 112 -3.07 7.28 0.04
CA PHE A 112 -4.37 7.05 0.68
C PHE A 112 -4.34 5.87 1.64
N ASN A 113 -3.69 4.78 1.27
CA ASN A 113 -3.58 3.61 2.14
C ASN A 113 -2.79 3.93 3.42
N ARG A 114 -1.66 4.63 3.32
CA ARG A 114 -0.88 5.07 4.49
C ARG A 114 -1.67 6.02 5.39
N ALA A 115 -2.39 6.97 4.82
CA ALA A 115 -3.26 7.88 5.56
C ALA A 115 -4.39 7.12 6.27
N ASN A 116 -5.05 6.20 5.58
CA ASN A 116 -6.10 5.37 6.15
C ASN A 116 -5.61 4.50 7.31
N TYR A 117 -4.39 3.98 7.24
CA TYR A 117 -3.78 3.26 8.38
C TYR A 117 -3.66 4.13 9.63
N ILE A 118 -3.25 5.37 9.49
CA ILE A 118 -3.16 6.29 10.64
C ILE A 118 -4.56 6.54 11.23
N LEU A 119 -5.57 6.72 10.37
CA LEU A 119 -6.95 6.92 10.79
C LEU A 119 -7.57 5.67 11.45
N GLU A 120 -7.22 4.48 10.97
CA GLU A 120 -7.67 3.21 11.56
C GLU A 120 -7.18 3.06 13.01
N PHE A 121 -5.94 3.45 13.28
CA PHE A 121 -5.34 3.37 14.61
C PHE A 121 -5.41 4.67 15.42
N LYS A 122 -6.19 5.66 14.97
CA LYS A 122 -6.28 6.99 15.62
C LYS A 122 -6.64 6.95 17.11
N ASP A 123 -7.40 5.96 17.54
CA ASP A 123 -7.90 5.84 18.92
C ASP A 123 -7.06 4.87 19.77
N LYS A 124 -5.97 4.33 19.21
CA LYS A 124 -5.14 3.35 19.91
C LYS A 124 -4.34 3.95 21.07
N THR A 125 -3.84 5.16 20.90
CA THR A 125 -3.04 5.86 21.90
C THR A 125 -3.49 7.31 21.99
N ASP A 126 -3.52 7.84 23.19
CA ASP A 126 -3.84 9.26 23.44
C ASP A 126 -2.57 10.03 23.83
N PHE A 127 -2.35 11.18 23.19
CA PHE A 127 -1.20 12.06 23.44
C PHE A 127 -1.54 13.53 23.09
N ALA A 128 -0.79 14.45 23.67
CA ALA A 128 -0.93 15.87 23.37
C ALA A 128 -0.52 16.15 21.91
N GLY A 129 -1.34 16.86 21.14
CA GLY A 129 -1.07 17.14 19.72
C GLY A 129 -1.65 16.11 18.74
N LYS A 130 -2.34 15.08 19.21
CA LYS A 130 -3.00 14.06 18.38
C LYS A 130 -3.93 14.67 17.33
N GLU A 131 -4.77 15.62 17.72
CA GLU A 131 -5.71 16.31 16.83
C GLU A 131 -4.99 17.08 15.71
N GLU A 132 -3.82 17.64 16.01
CA GLU A 132 -3.00 18.32 15.01
C GLU A 132 -2.49 17.32 13.95
N ILE A 133 -1.95 16.19 14.37
CA ILE A 133 -1.51 15.13 13.45
C ILE A 133 -2.68 14.62 12.60
N LEU A 134 -3.82 14.35 13.21
CA LEU A 134 -5.00 13.88 12.49
C LEU A 134 -5.55 14.92 11.52
N SER A 135 -5.49 16.20 11.85
CA SER A 135 -5.93 17.28 10.95
C SER A 135 -5.10 17.35 9.67
N LEU A 136 -3.81 17.05 9.74
CA LEU A 136 -2.90 17.05 8.59
C LEU A 136 -3.17 15.90 7.61
N ILE A 137 -3.92 14.88 8.02
CA ILE A 137 -4.30 13.77 7.15
C ILE A 137 -5.51 14.13 6.27
N HIS A 138 -6.32 15.09 6.70
CA HIS A 138 -7.54 15.51 6.02
C HIS A 138 -7.33 16.63 4.98
N ILE A 139 -6.10 16.98 4.71
CA ILE A 139 -5.77 17.91 3.62
C ILE A 139 -5.75 17.14 2.30
#